data_3789ce770b00aad29d90f1ab7c8fb8cc
#
_entry.id   3789ce770b00aad29d90f1ab7c8fb8cc
#
_cell.length_a   1.000
_cell.length_b   1.000
_cell.length_c   1.000
_cell.angle_alpha   90.00
_cell.angle_beta   90.00
_cell.angle_gamma   90.00
#
_symmetry.space_group_name_H-M   'P 1'
#
loop_
_entity.id
_entity.type
_entity.pdbx_description
1 polymer ?
#
loop_
_entity_poly.entity_id
_entity_poly.type
_entity_poly.pdbx_seq_one_letter_code
_entity_poly.pdbx_strand_id
1 'polypeptide(L)'
;SFSFYSLDLSDQKNKFKYRLQIAKSDESKILHFDGSYMSYSPNNWAFGYGLKERHWSPSSTNSLILSRNARPFQSFYVQTESEQKFNSKFLSWMGKWSAEVFIGSLEKNRNIEQAKFAGARVKFKPLDGLEIDLVRTAQFGGKGKSESFKTFFGLIFGQNDKGDEPNQLAGLGVSYEVLRGKVPIKIYGQMVGEDEAGYLPSCFMHLAGFEISSTISLIPSKFSIEGLDTVISKTKNGWCGPYIAYNNSNYTSGYTHHGKTMGASIDTASRSLSISAEHKFSKHDLLWSISKVNINVPSFGSHRLSSKSVSGYNFSVGTKFDLASSELTSRIYYQGFALDTAKQKKGLKLSVSLSKQF
;
A
#
# COMPACT_ATOMS: atom_id res chain seq x y z
N SER A 1 23.64 12.39 -6.60
CA SER A 1 22.88 13.18 -5.60
C SER A 1 21.46 13.36 -6.11
N PHE A 2 20.51 13.04 -5.27
CA PHE A 2 19.09 13.29 -5.57
C PHE A 2 18.65 14.47 -4.73
N SER A 3 18.21 15.54 -5.36
CA SER A 3 17.53 16.62 -4.66
C SER A 3 16.03 16.49 -4.93
N PHE A 4 15.25 16.40 -3.86
CA PHE A 4 13.80 16.39 -3.90
C PHE A 4 13.31 17.63 -3.19
N TYR A 5 12.57 18.46 -3.89
CA TYR A 5 11.94 19.66 -3.35
C TYR A 5 10.43 19.45 -3.37
N SER A 6 9.78 19.67 -2.24
CA SER A 6 8.32 19.64 -2.18
C SER A 6 7.78 20.87 -1.48
N LEU A 7 6.70 21.41 -1.99
CA LEU A 7 5.84 22.37 -1.33
C LEU A 7 4.52 21.68 -1.03
N ASP A 8 4.11 21.69 0.22
CA ASP A 8 2.85 21.12 0.68
C ASP A 8 2.01 22.26 1.26
N LEU A 9 0.89 22.55 0.61
CA LEU A 9 -0.10 23.51 1.04
C LEU A 9 -1.39 22.75 1.32
N SER A 10 -1.87 22.82 2.55
CA SER A 10 -3.13 22.21 2.92
C SER A 10 -3.96 23.16 3.75
N ASP A 11 -5.26 23.17 3.51
CA ASP A 11 -6.22 23.93 4.31
C ASP A 11 -7.54 23.16 4.40
N GLN A 12 -8.28 23.44 5.46
CA GLN A 12 -9.65 22.97 5.66
C GLN A 12 -10.53 24.15 6.03
N LYS A 13 -11.34 24.62 5.09
CA LYS A 13 -12.31 25.67 5.33
C LYS A 13 -13.73 25.11 5.20
N ASN A 14 -14.48 25.14 6.31
CA ASN A 14 -15.81 24.53 6.38
C ASN A 14 -15.77 23.03 6.04
N LYS A 15 -16.47 22.66 4.93
CA LYS A 15 -16.57 21.28 4.42
C LYS A 15 -15.59 20.97 3.29
N PHE A 16 -14.75 21.92 2.92
CA PHE A 16 -13.75 21.76 1.86
C PHE A 16 -12.39 21.52 2.46
N LYS A 17 -11.69 20.49 1.94
CA LYS A 17 -10.28 20.21 2.22
C LYS A 17 -9.54 20.20 0.90
N TYR A 18 -8.35 20.78 0.87
CA TYR A 18 -7.44 20.63 -0.25
C TYR A 18 -6.01 20.43 0.23
N ARG A 19 -5.25 19.74 -0.57
CA ARG A 19 -3.80 19.62 -0.42
C ARG A 19 -3.19 19.79 -1.79
N LEU A 20 -2.26 20.70 -1.91
CA LEU A 20 -1.41 20.87 -3.09
C LEU A 20 0.02 20.53 -2.71
N GLN A 21 0.51 19.44 -3.27
CA GLN A 21 1.89 19.02 -3.11
C GLN A 21 2.58 19.10 -4.46
N ILE A 22 3.64 19.90 -4.53
CA ILE A 22 4.45 20.05 -5.73
C ILE A 22 5.84 19.54 -5.40
N ALA A 23 6.33 18.59 -6.14
CA ALA A 23 7.63 18.00 -5.95
C ALA A 23 8.39 17.90 -7.26
N LYS A 24 9.72 18.04 -7.18
CA LYS A 24 10.64 17.87 -8.30
C LYS A 24 11.78 16.97 -7.86
N SER A 25 12.13 16.01 -8.69
CA SER A 25 13.34 15.19 -8.51
C SER A 25 14.33 15.47 -9.63
N ASP A 26 15.62 15.39 -9.33
CA ASP A 26 16.69 15.57 -10.33
C ASP A 26 16.63 14.52 -11.44
N GLU A 27 16.10 13.31 -11.16
CA GLU A 27 15.95 12.26 -12.16
C GLU A 27 14.87 12.54 -13.20
N SER A 28 13.73 13.11 -12.79
CA SER A 28 12.57 13.21 -13.68
C SER A 28 12.51 14.49 -14.48
N LYS A 29 13.18 15.56 -14.05
CA LYS A 29 13.07 16.95 -14.58
C LYS A 29 11.61 17.48 -14.66
N ILE A 30 10.63 16.68 -14.27
CA ILE A 30 9.18 16.95 -14.35
C ILE A 30 8.68 17.25 -12.94
N LEU A 31 7.80 18.24 -12.85
CA LEU A 31 7.06 18.51 -11.62
C LEU A 31 6.05 17.40 -11.36
N HIS A 32 5.98 16.95 -10.13
CA HIS A 32 5.05 15.96 -9.65
C HIS A 32 4.05 16.58 -8.67
N PHE A 33 2.82 16.15 -8.77
CA PHE A 33 1.72 16.59 -7.91
C PHE A 33 1.20 15.45 -7.03
N ASP A 34 2.02 14.43 -6.80
CA ASP A 34 1.67 13.26 -6.00
C ASP A 34 1.28 13.70 -4.58
N GLY A 35 0.15 13.20 -4.08
CA GLY A 35 -0.41 13.62 -2.80
C GLY A 35 -1.37 14.83 -2.88
N SER A 36 -1.50 15.48 -4.05
CA SER A 36 -2.45 16.59 -4.22
C SER A 36 -3.88 16.07 -4.39
N TYR A 37 -4.81 16.68 -3.68
CA TYR A 37 -6.23 16.36 -3.79
C TYR A 37 -7.11 17.52 -3.34
N MET A 38 -8.37 17.47 -3.73
CA MET A 38 -9.46 18.28 -3.17
C MET A 38 -10.60 17.38 -2.74
N SER A 39 -11.31 17.75 -1.70
CA SER A 39 -12.50 17.04 -1.25
C SER A 39 -13.54 17.97 -0.65
N TYR A 40 -14.79 17.56 -0.78
CA TYR A 40 -15.96 18.17 -0.14
C TYR A 40 -16.60 17.14 0.77
N SER A 41 -16.79 17.51 2.04
CA SER A 41 -17.26 16.60 3.09
C SER A 41 -18.60 17.07 3.68
N PRO A 42 -19.73 16.85 2.98
CA PRO A 42 -21.03 17.04 3.59
C PRO A 42 -21.28 15.92 4.60
N ASN A 43 -21.67 16.32 5.82
CA ASN A 43 -21.88 15.38 6.92
C ASN A 43 -20.62 14.55 7.22
N ASN A 44 -20.67 13.23 7.10
CA ASN A 44 -19.53 12.34 7.37
C ASN A 44 -19.00 11.61 6.12
N TRP A 45 -19.35 12.07 4.94
CA TRP A 45 -18.85 11.54 3.66
C TRP A 45 -17.99 12.58 2.96
N ALA A 46 -16.80 12.20 2.53
CA ALA A 46 -15.93 12.99 1.68
C ALA A 46 -16.03 12.50 0.25
N PHE A 47 -16.29 13.43 -0.66
CA PHE A 47 -16.23 13.26 -2.11
C PHE A 47 -14.99 14.00 -2.59
N GLY A 48 -14.05 13.32 -3.21
CA GLY A 48 -12.80 13.96 -3.59
C GLY A 48 -12.27 13.51 -4.94
N TYR A 49 -11.31 14.29 -5.42
CA TYR A 49 -10.56 14.03 -6.64
C TYR A 49 -9.11 14.40 -6.47
N GLY A 50 -8.20 13.61 -6.99
CA GLY A 50 -6.77 13.90 -7.01
C GLY A 50 -5.88 12.67 -7.00
N LEU A 51 -4.62 12.93 -6.70
CA LEU A 51 -3.52 11.96 -6.60
C LEU A 51 -3.35 11.53 -5.13
N LYS A 52 -4.43 11.02 -4.53
CA LYS A 52 -4.46 10.65 -3.12
C LYS A 52 -3.64 9.38 -2.87
N GLU A 53 -2.71 9.45 -1.92
CA GLU A 53 -2.01 8.26 -1.43
C GLU A 53 -2.96 7.32 -0.69
N ARG A 54 -2.78 6.02 -0.91
CA ARG A 54 -3.54 4.95 -0.25
C ARG A 54 -2.61 3.90 0.31
N HIS A 55 -2.96 3.42 1.50
CA HIS A 55 -2.29 2.29 2.13
C HIS A 55 -3.35 1.41 2.78
N TRP A 56 -3.68 0.28 2.13
CA TRP A 56 -4.76 -0.60 2.54
C TRP A 56 -4.21 -1.87 3.17
N SER A 57 -3.86 -1.78 4.43
CA SER A 57 -3.27 -2.88 5.21
C SER A 57 -3.48 -2.64 6.70
N PRO A 58 -3.50 -3.68 7.52
CA PRO A 58 -3.36 -3.57 8.98
C PRO A 58 -1.92 -3.26 9.41
N SER A 59 -0.93 -3.48 8.55
CA SER A 59 0.46 -3.04 8.74
C SER A 59 0.60 -1.55 8.45
N SER A 60 1.49 -0.87 9.16
CA SER A 60 1.87 0.53 8.89
C SER A 60 2.93 0.67 7.78
N THR A 61 3.64 -0.40 7.45
CA THR A 61 4.81 -0.40 6.57
C THR A 61 4.54 -1.02 5.21
N ASN A 62 3.89 -2.18 5.15
CA ASN A 62 3.65 -2.93 3.94
C ASN A 62 2.16 -3.18 3.67
N SER A 63 1.82 -3.40 2.41
CA SER A 63 0.50 -3.83 1.96
C SER A 63 0.61 -4.73 0.76
N LEU A 64 -0.23 -5.77 0.72
CA LEU A 64 -0.31 -6.69 -0.40
C LEU A 64 -1.20 -6.17 -1.55
N ILE A 65 -2.00 -5.12 -1.32
CA ILE A 65 -2.97 -4.63 -2.31
C ILE A 65 -2.72 -3.18 -2.73
N LEU A 66 -2.77 -2.22 -1.82
CA LEU A 66 -2.40 -0.83 -2.08
C LEU A 66 -1.41 -0.34 -1.04
N SER A 67 -0.21 0.00 -1.49
CA SER A 67 0.90 0.51 -0.69
C SER A 67 1.38 1.87 -1.22
N ARG A 68 2.35 2.46 -0.54
CA ARG A 68 3.05 3.67 -0.98
C ARG A 68 4.24 3.37 -1.90
N ASN A 69 4.38 2.15 -2.42
CA ASN A 69 5.49 1.77 -3.29
C ASN A 69 5.39 2.38 -4.70
N ALA A 70 4.19 2.36 -5.29
CA ALA A 70 3.90 3.06 -6.54
C ALA A 70 3.44 4.49 -6.26
N ARG A 71 3.61 5.37 -7.25
CA ARG A 71 3.06 6.72 -7.20
C ARG A 71 1.53 6.67 -7.13
N PRO A 72 0.86 7.65 -6.49
CA PRO A 72 -0.58 7.74 -6.52
C PRO A 72 -1.10 8.05 -7.93
N PHE A 73 -2.24 7.51 -8.28
CA PHE A 73 -2.93 7.72 -9.56
C PHE A 73 -4.10 8.69 -9.38
N GLN A 74 -4.46 9.39 -10.46
CA GLN A 74 -5.65 10.25 -10.48
C GLN A 74 -6.90 9.42 -10.25
N SER A 75 -7.72 9.83 -9.28
CA SER A 75 -8.97 9.14 -8.95
C SER A 75 -10.02 10.06 -8.37
N PHE A 76 -11.28 9.78 -8.69
CA PHE A 76 -12.42 10.17 -7.87
C PHE A 76 -12.58 9.19 -6.72
N TYR A 77 -12.95 9.67 -5.55
CA TYR A 77 -13.19 8.82 -4.38
C TYR A 77 -14.33 9.32 -3.51
N VAL A 78 -14.96 8.37 -2.85
CA VAL A 78 -15.94 8.60 -1.78
C VAL A 78 -15.47 7.82 -0.57
N GLN A 79 -15.37 8.48 0.57
CA GLN A 79 -14.94 7.84 1.82
C GLN A 79 -15.71 8.40 3.01
N THR A 80 -15.75 7.65 4.09
CA THR A 80 -16.16 8.19 5.39
C THR A 80 -15.05 9.06 5.98
N GLU A 81 -15.41 10.22 6.57
CA GLU A 81 -14.47 11.11 7.26
C GLU A 81 -14.08 10.59 8.64
N SER A 82 -15.02 9.95 9.33
CA SER A 82 -14.81 9.29 10.62
C SER A 82 -15.52 7.95 10.67
N GLU A 83 -15.17 7.15 11.66
CA GLU A 83 -15.86 5.88 11.90
C GLU A 83 -17.33 6.09 12.22
N GLN A 84 -18.19 5.27 11.61
CA GLN A 84 -19.63 5.25 11.78
C GLN A 84 -20.07 4.07 12.63
N LYS A 85 -21.33 4.06 13.07
CA LYS A 85 -22.01 2.91 13.66
C LYS A 85 -23.35 2.69 12.98
N PHE A 86 -23.73 1.45 12.78
CA PHE A 86 -25.08 1.13 12.31
C PHE A 86 -26.07 1.14 13.48
N ASN A 87 -27.21 1.82 13.28
CA ASN A 87 -28.31 1.81 14.23
C ASN A 87 -29.22 0.58 14.04
N SER A 88 -29.03 -0.17 12.97
CA SER A 88 -29.79 -1.39 12.67
C SER A 88 -29.35 -2.55 13.56
N LYS A 89 -30.28 -3.26 14.18
CA LYS A 89 -30.01 -4.49 14.97
C LYS A 89 -29.26 -5.55 14.13
N PHE A 90 -29.52 -5.58 12.81
CA PHE A 90 -28.91 -6.57 11.91
C PHE A 90 -27.44 -6.28 11.60
N LEU A 91 -27.01 -5.02 11.62
CA LEU A 91 -25.63 -4.61 11.28
C LEU A 91 -24.84 -4.08 12.50
N SER A 92 -25.48 -3.96 13.67
CA SER A 92 -24.85 -3.44 14.89
C SER A 92 -23.65 -4.27 15.36
N TRP A 93 -23.61 -5.55 15.01
CA TRP A 93 -22.49 -6.44 15.30
C TRP A 93 -21.16 -6.03 14.63
N MET A 94 -21.21 -5.25 13.55
CA MET A 94 -20.02 -4.72 12.88
C MET A 94 -19.29 -3.69 13.75
N GLY A 95 -19.94 -3.12 14.76
CA GLY A 95 -19.38 -2.09 15.61
C GLY A 95 -19.11 -0.80 14.84
N LYS A 96 -17.95 -0.19 15.06
CA LYS A 96 -17.52 0.99 14.30
C LYS A 96 -17.00 0.56 12.93
N TRP A 97 -17.39 1.28 11.88
CA TRP A 97 -16.98 0.98 10.52
C TRP A 97 -16.57 2.24 9.74
N SER A 98 -15.75 2.07 8.73
CA SER A 98 -15.40 3.07 7.74
C SER A 98 -15.31 2.42 6.35
N ALA A 99 -15.52 3.22 5.30
CA ALA A 99 -15.45 2.74 3.92
C ALA A 99 -14.77 3.76 3.00
N GLU A 100 -14.13 3.27 1.96
CA GLU A 100 -13.60 4.04 0.84
C GLU A 100 -13.90 3.29 -0.46
N VAL A 101 -14.37 4.03 -1.48
CA VAL A 101 -14.50 3.56 -2.85
C VAL A 101 -13.82 4.58 -3.76
N PHE A 102 -13.12 4.11 -4.77
CA PHE A 102 -12.51 4.98 -5.77
C PHE A 102 -12.60 4.41 -7.18
N ILE A 103 -12.52 5.31 -8.16
CA ILE A 103 -12.28 4.99 -9.56
C ILE A 103 -11.28 6.00 -10.14
N GLY A 104 -10.29 5.50 -10.87
CA GLY A 104 -9.21 6.31 -11.44
C GLY A 104 -8.68 5.76 -12.75
N SER A 105 -7.60 6.37 -13.23
CA SER A 105 -6.92 5.94 -14.45
C SER A 105 -5.43 5.80 -14.19
N LEU A 106 -4.85 4.75 -14.74
CA LEU A 106 -3.40 4.51 -14.71
C LEU A 106 -2.71 5.27 -15.86
N GLU A 107 -1.39 5.23 -15.88
CA GLU A 107 -0.56 5.95 -16.86
C GLU A 107 -0.81 5.53 -18.31
N LYS A 108 -0.42 6.42 -19.26
CA LYS A 108 -0.48 6.12 -20.71
C LYS A 108 0.58 5.13 -21.16
N ASN A 109 1.80 5.22 -20.60
CA ASN A 109 2.93 4.39 -21.00
C ASN A 109 2.87 3.01 -20.34
N ARG A 110 1.90 2.20 -20.76
CA ARG A 110 1.69 0.82 -20.34
C ARG A 110 1.04 0.01 -21.46
N ASN A 111 1.00 -1.31 -21.35
CA ASN A 111 0.43 -2.20 -22.37
C ASN A 111 -1.00 -1.80 -22.76
N ILE A 112 -1.91 -1.65 -21.80
CA ILE A 112 -3.24 -1.08 -22.04
C ILE A 112 -3.22 0.36 -21.54
N GLU A 113 -3.10 1.33 -22.46
CA GLU A 113 -3.03 2.75 -22.13
C GLU A 113 -4.25 3.20 -21.34
N GLN A 114 -4.04 4.00 -20.27
CA GLN A 114 -5.10 4.59 -19.45
C GLN A 114 -6.11 3.56 -18.91
N ALA A 115 -5.64 2.33 -18.63
CA ALA A 115 -6.47 1.34 -17.97
C ALA A 115 -7.15 1.95 -16.75
N LYS A 116 -8.44 1.69 -16.58
CA LYS A 116 -9.18 2.12 -15.39
C LYS A 116 -8.75 1.28 -14.20
N PHE A 117 -8.78 1.91 -13.04
CA PHE A 117 -8.46 1.25 -11.80
C PHE A 117 -9.47 1.65 -10.73
N ALA A 118 -10.17 0.69 -10.19
CA ALA A 118 -11.18 0.90 -9.16
C ALA A 118 -10.86 0.09 -7.92
N GLY A 119 -11.39 0.50 -6.77
CA GLY A 119 -11.26 -0.26 -5.54
C GLY A 119 -12.30 0.13 -4.52
N ALA A 120 -12.54 -0.82 -3.61
CA ALA A 120 -13.42 -0.67 -2.47
C ALA A 120 -12.74 -1.24 -1.22
N ARG A 121 -12.91 -0.55 -0.11
CA ARG A 121 -12.44 -0.95 1.21
C ARG A 121 -13.54 -0.75 2.22
N VAL A 122 -13.74 -1.72 3.11
CA VAL A 122 -14.59 -1.60 4.29
C VAL A 122 -13.80 -2.10 5.49
N LYS A 123 -13.66 -1.25 6.48
CA LYS A 123 -13.08 -1.60 7.79
C LYS A 123 -14.16 -1.60 8.83
N PHE A 124 -14.13 -2.54 9.76
CA PHE A 124 -15.05 -2.59 10.87
C PHE A 124 -14.43 -3.21 12.13
N LYS A 125 -14.96 -2.80 13.29
CA LYS A 125 -14.45 -3.17 14.61
C LYS A 125 -15.57 -3.87 15.40
N PRO A 126 -15.78 -5.18 15.19
CA PRO A 126 -16.87 -5.92 15.82
C PRO A 126 -16.68 -6.08 17.34
N LEU A 127 -15.44 -6.05 17.80
CA LEU A 127 -15.06 -6.16 19.19
C LEU A 127 -13.95 -5.14 19.51
N ASP A 128 -13.81 -4.79 20.78
CA ASP A 128 -12.69 -3.94 21.22
C ASP A 128 -11.35 -4.60 20.90
N GLY A 129 -10.46 -3.83 20.30
CA GLY A 129 -9.15 -4.27 19.83
C GLY A 129 -9.15 -5.03 18.49
N LEU A 130 -10.28 -5.57 18.02
CA LEU A 130 -10.35 -6.31 16.76
C LEU A 130 -10.77 -5.38 15.61
N GLU A 131 -9.93 -5.27 14.58
CA GLU A 131 -10.25 -4.61 13.32
C GLU A 131 -10.19 -5.61 12.17
N ILE A 132 -11.22 -5.61 11.33
CA ILE A 132 -11.33 -6.40 10.11
C ILE A 132 -11.37 -5.44 8.93
N ASP A 133 -10.61 -5.75 7.87
CA ASP A 133 -10.39 -4.92 6.69
C ASP A 133 -10.68 -5.74 5.43
N LEU A 134 -11.77 -5.46 4.75
CA LEU A 134 -12.13 -6.10 3.48
C LEU A 134 -11.74 -5.17 2.35
N VAL A 135 -10.97 -5.68 1.39
CA VAL A 135 -10.39 -4.90 0.31
C VAL A 135 -10.58 -5.59 -1.03
N ARG A 136 -10.88 -4.80 -2.06
CA ARG A 136 -10.94 -5.26 -3.44
C ARG A 136 -10.45 -4.17 -4.38
N THR A 137 -9.72 -4.55 -5.43
CA THR A 137 -9.30 -3.67 -6.52
C THR A 137 -9.45 -4.39 -7.86
N ALA A 138 -9.62 -3.61 -8.93
CA ALA A 138 -9.70 -4.13 -10.29
C ALA A 138 -9.08 -3.16 -11.29
N GLN A 139 -8.27 -3.69 -12.22
CA GLN A 139 -7.87 -3.03 -13.46
C GLN A 139 -8.81 -3.49 -14.57
N PHE A 140 -9.41 -2.55 -15.29
CA PHE A 140 -10.35 -2.84 -16.39
C PHE A 140 -10.32 -1.73 -17.43
N GLY A 141 -10.97 -1.92 -18.57
CA GLY A 141 -11.04 -0.90 -19.60
C GLY A 141 -9.67 -0.42 -20.08
N GLY A 142 -9.62 0.80 -20.60
CA GLY A 142 -8.46 1.39 -21.26
C GLY A 142 -8.50 1.23 -22.77
N LYS A 143 -7.48 1.70 -23.46
CA LYS A 143 -7.44 1.71 -24.92
C LYS A 143 -7.66 0.33 -25.54
N GLY A 144 -8.75 0.20 -26.29
CA GLY A 144 -9.14 -1.05 -26.96
C GLY A 144 -9.90 -2.06 -26.08
N LYS A 145 -10.30 -1.69 -24.87
CA LYS A 145 -11.08 -2.52 -23.95
C LYS A 145 -12.41 -1.86 -23.59
N SER A 146 -13.39 -2.67 -23.19
CA SER A 146 -14.71 -2.16 -22.78
C SER A 146 -14.64 -1.39 -21.46
N GLU A 147 -15.26 -0.19 -21.44
CA GLU A 147 -15.40 0.66 -20.22
C GLU A 147 -16.87 0.79 -19.79
N SER A 148 -17.71 -0.22 -20.04
CA SER A 148 -19.14 -0.13 -19.75
C SER A 148 -19.43 -0.12 -18.25
N PHE A 149 -20.54 0.53 -17.86
CA PHE A 149 -21.04 0.45 -16.48
C PHE A 149 -21.37 -0.99 -16.05
N LYS A 150 -21.80 -1.83 -16.98
CA LYS A 150 -22.05 -3.25 -16.72
C LYS A 150 -20.76 -3.96 -16.28
N THR A 151 -19.64 -3.70 -16.97
CA THR A 151 -18.33 -4.20 -16.59
C THR A 151 -17.96 -3.72 -15.17
N PHE A 152 -18.14 -2.43 -14.88
CA PHE A 152 -17.84 -1.87 -13.54
C PHE A 152 -18.66 -2.54 -12.43
N PHE A 153 -19.99 -2.67 -12.58
CA PHE A 153 -20.81 -3.32 -11.57
C PHE A 153 -20.55 -4.83 -11.49
N GLY A 154 -20.27 -5.49 -12.63
CA GLY A 154 -19.84 -6.89 -12.64
C GLY A 154 -18.59 -7.13 -11.80
N LEU A 155 -17.63 -6.19 -11.82
CA LEU A 155 -16.41 -6.24 -11.01
C LEU A 155 -16.67 -6.23 -9.50
N ILE A 156 -17.68 -5.47 -9.05
CA ILE A 156 -18.04 -5.41 -7.62
C ILE A 156 -18.57 -6.75 -7.14
N PHE A 157 -19.26 -7.50 -8.02
CA PHE A 157 -19.90 -8.78 -7.70
C PHE A 157 -19.14 -10.01 -8.22
N GLY A 158 -17.91 -9.85 -8.73
CA GLY A 158 -17.08 -10.98 -9.21
C GLY A 158 -17.57 -11.60 -10.51
N GLN A 159 -18.28 -10.86 -11.36
CA GLN A 159 -18.69 -11.35 -12.68
C GLN A 159 -17.64 -10.99 -13.72
N ASN A 160 -17.10 -11.99 -14.43
CA ASN A 160 -16.16 -11.82 -15.52
C ASN A 160 -16.89 -11.86 -16.86
N ASP A 161 -16.83 -10.79 -17.65
CA ASP A 161 -17.26 -10.83 -19.04
C ASP A 161 -16.22 -11.61 -19.87
N LYS A 162 -16.63 -12.63 -20.59
CA LYS A 162 -15.74 -13.43 -21.45
C LYS A 162 -15.08 -12.55 -22.52
N GLY A 163 -13.74 -12.52 -22.51
CA GLY A 163 -12.91 -11.83 -23.50
C GLY A 163 -12.29 -10.51 -23.05
N ASP A 164 -12.80 -9.86 -22.00
CA ASP A 164 -12.26 -8.63 -21.41
C ASP A 164 -12.03 -8.80 -19.89
N GLU A 165 -11.48 -9.95 -19.50
CA GLU A 165 -11.27 -10.30 -18.10
C GLU A 165 -10.39 -9.25 -17.40
N PRO A 166 -10.90 -8.63 -16.33
CA PRO A 166 -10.18 -7.64 -15.55
C PRO A 166 -9.06 -8.30 -14.73
N ASN A 167 -8.07 -7.53 -14.35
CA ASN A 167 -7.08 -7.95 -13.35
C ASN A 167 -7.59 -7.54 -11.97
N GLN A 168 -7.95 -8.50 -11.14
CA GLN A 168 -8.61 -8.28 -9.85
C GLN A 168 -7.80 -8.84 -8.69
N LEU A 169 -7.74 -8.06 -7.61
CA LEU A 169 -7.22 -8.50 -6.32
C LEU A 169 -8.29 -8.31 -5.26
N ALA A 170 -8.47 -9.29 -4.40
CA ALA A 170 -9.36 -9.18 -3.24
C ALA A 170 -8.72 -9.79 -2.00
N GLY A 171 -8.99 -9.23 -0.83
CA GLY A 171 -8.33 -9.69 0.37
C GLY A 171 -9.00 -9.30 1.68
N LEU A 172 -8.46 -9.92 2.71
CA LEU A 172 -8.85 -9.75 4.10
C LEU A 172 -7.63 -9.32 4.91
N GLY A 173 -7.76 -8.23 5.65
CA GLY A 173 -6.85 -7.83 6.71
C GLY A 173 -7.50 -8.02 8.08
N VAL A 174 -6.73 -8.46 9.05
CA VAL A 174 -7.18 -8.58 10.44
C VAL A 174 -6.10 -8.02 11.35
N SER A 175 -6.48 -7.24 12.34
CA SER A 175 -5.58 -6.90 13.44
C SER A 175 -6.30 -7.01 14.78
N TYR A 176 -5.55 -7.47 15.77
CA TYR A 176 -6.01 -7.53 17.13
C TYR A 176 -5.02 -6.83 18.06
N GLU A 177 -5.51 -5.85 18.77
CA GLU A 177 -4.72 -5.10 19.75
C GLU A 177 -5.23 -5.41 21.17
N VAL A 178 -4.32 -5.78 22.05
CA VAL A 178 -4.61 -6.12 23.41
C VAL A 178 -3.60 -5.46 24.37
N LEU A 179 -4.08 -5.05 25.53
CA LEU A 179 -3.24 -4.58 26.62
C LEU A 179 -2.88 -5.77 27.54
N ARG A 180 -1.59 -6.12 27.61
CA ARG A 180 -1.07 -7.05 28.60
C ARG A 180 -0.42 -6.25 29.73
N GLY A 181 -1.18 -5.99 30.78
CA GLY A 181 -0.81 -5.01 31.81
C GLY A 181 -0.83 -3.60 31.21
N LYS A 182 0.32 -2.92 31.14
CA LYS A 182 0.48 -1.59 30.53
C LYS A 182 1.11 -1.61 29.13
N VAL A 183 1.30 -2.81 28.58
CA VAL A 183 2.02 -3.01 27.31
C VAL A 183 1.01 -3.28 26.19
N PRO A 184 0.82 -2.36 25.23
CA PRO A 184 0.04 -2.62 24.04
C PRO A 184 0.75 -3.62 23.12
N ILE A 185 0.04 -4.66 22.73
CA ILE A 185 0.49 -5.69 21.79
C ILE A 185 -0.50 -5.71 20.64
N LYS A 186 -0.01 -5.63 19.41
CA LYS A 186 -0.80 -5.76 18.17
C LYS A 186 -0.31 -6.94 17.35
N ILE A 187 -1.21 -7.85 17.01
CA ILE A 187 -0.97 -8.93 16.06
C ILE A 187 -1.81 -8.63 14.83
N TYR A 188 -1.25 -8.80 13.65
CA TYR A 188 -1.98 -8.51 12.41
C TYR A 188 -1.56 -9.42 11.28
N GLY A 189 -2.47 -9.55 10.31
CA GLY A 189 -2.21 -10.25 9.07
C GLY A 189 -3.05 -9.71 7.93
N GLN A 190 -2.58 -9.90 6.71
CA GLN A 190 -3.29 -9.64 5.47
C GLN A 190 -3.12 -10.81 4.52
N MET A 191 -4.21 -11.22 3.89
CA MET A 191 -4.22 -12.24 2.85
C MET A 191 -4.93 -11.65 1.64
N VAL A 192 -4.27 -11.69 0.48
CA VAL A 192 -4.78 -11.13 -0.77
C VAL A 192 -4.66 -12.19 -1.86
N GLY A 193 -5.78 -12.50 -2.51
CA GLY A 193 -5.85 -13.39 -3.67
C GLY A 193 -5.74 -12.60 -4.97
N GLU A 194 -5.01 -13.18 -5.92
CA GLU A 194 -4.71 -12.61 -7.25
C GLU A 194 -5.75 -13.03 -8.29
N ASP A 195 -6.47 -14.11 -8.04
CA ASP A 195 -7.41 -14.67 -9.00
C ASP A 195 -8.68 -15.15 -8.29
N GLU A 196 -9.73 -15.41 -9.05
CA GLU A 196 -11.02 -15.84 -8.53
C GLU A 196 -11.35 -17.28 -8.94
N ALA A 197 -11.69 -18.09 -7.94
CA ALA A 197 -12.26 -19.41 -8.12
C ALA A 197 -13.68 -19.41 -7.55
N GLY A 198 -14.70 -19.44 -8.43
CA GLY A 198 -16.11 -19.45 -8.01
C GLY A 198 -16.53 -18.23 -7.19
N TYR A 199 -16.16 -17.03 -7.63
CA TYR A 199 -16.42 -15.72 -6.98
C TYR A 199 -15.64 -15.46 -5.68
N LEU A 200 -14.77 -16.35 -5.25
CA LEU A 200 -13.91 -16.17 -4.08
C LEU A 200 -12.46 -15.95 -4.50
N PRO A 201 -11.68 -15.10 -3.78
CA PRO A 201 -10.27 -14.93 -4.04
C PRO A 201 -9.53 -16.27 -3.93
N SER A 202 -8.55 -16.45 -4.79
CA SER A 202 -7.64 -17.62 -4.80
C SER A 202 -6.20 -17.17 -5.02
N CYS A 203 -5.23 -18.10 -5.05
CA CYS A 203 -3.82 -17.78 -5.30
C CYS A 203 -3.28 -16.72 -4.34
N PHE A 204 -3.25 -17.03 -3.05
CA PHE A 204 -3.02 -16.05 -1.99
C PHE A 204 -1.57 -15.67 -1.76
N MET A 205 -1.36 -14.37 -1.59
CA MET A 205 -0.21 -13.75 -0.95
C MET A 205 -0.49 -13.54 0.54
N HIS A 206 0.55 -13.47 1.37
CA HIS A 206 0.43 -13.37 2.82
C HIS A 206 1.34 -12.30 3.41
N LEU A 207 0.82 -11.59 4.40
CA LEU A 207 1.54 -10.70 5.29
C LEU A 207 1.12 -11.01 6.71
N ALA A 208 2.08 -11.09 7.63
CA ALA A 208 1.80 -11.24 9.04
C ALA A 208 2.82 -10.45 9.86
N GLY A 209 2.39 -9.87 10.97
CA GLY A 209 3.26 -9.10 11.83
C GLY A 209 2.79 -9.03 13.28
N PHE A 210 3.74 -8.61 14.09
CA PHE A 210 3.57 -8.42 15.52
C PHE A 210 4.22 -7.08 15.91
N GLU A 211 3.52 -6.29 16.70
CA GLU A 211 4.01 -5.04 17.26
C GLU A 211 3.86 -5.04 18.78
N ILE A 212 4.85 -4.51 19.46
CA ILE A 212 4.83 -4.29 20.91
C ILE A 212 5.31 -2.88 21.21
N SER A 213 4.53 -2.15 22.00
CA SER A 213 4.90 -0.83 22.51
C SER A 213 5.21 -0.89 23.98
N SER A 214 6.36 -0.36 24.39
CA SER A 214 6.81 -0.38 25.78
C SER A 214 7.62 0.87 26.08
N THR A 215 7.86 1.14 27.35
CA THR A 215 8.78 2.18 27.80
C THR A 215 10.06 1.52 28.30
N ILE A 216 11.18 1.77 27.64
CA ILE A 216 12.50 1.25 28.00
C ILE A 216 13.34 2.41 28.53
N SER A 217 13.76 2.36 29.77
CA SER A 217 14.55 3.43 30.41
C SER A 217 13.92 4.83 30.20
N LEU A 218 12.61 4.94 30.42
CA LEU A 218 11.79 6.15 30.22
C LEU A 218 11.59 6.58 28.75
N ILE A 219 12.07 5.82 27.77
CA ILE A 219 11.94 6.11 26.35
C ILE A 219 10.78 5.28 25.80
N PRO A 220 9.67 5.90 25.34
CA PRO A 220 8.62 5.19 24.64
C PRO A 220 9.20 4.54 23.39
N SER A 221 9.02 3.24 23.26
CA SER A 221 9.62 2.44 22.20
C SER A 221 8.58 1.49 21.62
N LYS A 222 8.58 1.37 20.28
CA LYS A 222 7.74 0.43 19.53
C LYS A 222 8.64 -0.50 18.74
N PHE A 223 8.44 -1.80 18.87
CA PHE A 223 9.14 -2.83 18.10
C PHE A 223 8.14 -3.54 17.21
N SER A 224 8.58 -3.93 16.02
CA SER A 224 7.78 -4.74 15.13
C SER A 224 8.60 -5.81 14.42
N ILE A 225 7.96 -6.96 14.18
CA ILE A 225 8.45 -8.03 13.33
C ILE A 225 7.36 -8.28 12.28
N GLU A 226 7.74 -8.32 10.99
CA GLU A 226 6.81 -8.51 9.89
C GLU A 226 7.39 -9.43 8.83
N GLY A 227 6.60 -10.43 8.45
CA GLY A 227 6.87 -11.33 7.33
C GLY A 227 5.93 -11.03 6.15
N LEU A 228 6.48 -11.13 4.95
CA LEU A 228 5.76 -10.91 3.68
C LEU A 228 6.11 -12.01 2.70
N ASP A 229 5.10 -12.63 2.08
CA ASP A 229 5.26 -13.70 1.09
C ASP A 229 4.35 -13.46 -0.11
N THR A 230 4.94 -13.21 -1.27
CA THR A 230 4.27 -13.11 -2.56
C THR A 230 4.57 -14.31 -3.47
N VAL A 231 5.21 -15.36 -2.93
CA VAL A 231 5.42 -16.63 -3.63
C VAL A 231 4.16 -17.48 -3.49
N ILE A 232 3.32 -17.42 -4.49
CA ILE A 232 2.07 -18.21 -4.50
C ILE A 232 2.39 -19.69 -4.71
N SER A 233 1.82 -20.54 -3.87
CA SER A 233 2.02 -21.99 -3.96
C SER A 233 1.41 -22.54 -5.26
N LYS A 234 2.14 -23.46 -5.91
CA LYS A 234 1.65 -24.14 -7.11
C LYS A 234 0.55 -25.11 -6.75
N THR A 235 -0.61 -24.99 -7.42
CA THR A 235 -1.69 -25.97 -7.32
C THR A 235 -1.47 -27.16 -8.25
N LYS A 236 -2.08 -28.32 -7.94
CA LYS A 236 -1.94 -29.54 -8.75
C LYS A 236 -2.43 -29.37 -10.20
N ASN A 237 -3.47 -28.56 -10.40
CA ASN A 237 -4.02 -28.25 -11.73
C ASN A 237 -3.28 -27.12 -12.46
N GLY A 238 -2.24 -26.53 -11.86
CA GLY A 238 -1.46 -25.44 -12.44
C GLY A 238 -2.15 -24.07 -12.44
N TRP A 239 -3.32 -23.94 -11.84
CA TRP A 239 -4.08 -22.67 -11.78
C TRP A 239 -3.34 -21.59 -11.01
N CYS A 240 -2.80 -21.90 -9.82
CA CYS A 240 -1.93 -21.00 -9.06
C CYS A 240 -0.46 -21.39 -9.24
N GLY A 241 0.40 -20.40 -9.16
CA GLY A 241 1.84 -20.61 -9.21
C GLY A 241 2.64 -19.38 -8.76
N PRO A 242 3.94 -19.52 -8.55
CA PRO A 242 4.76 -18.50 -7.87
C PRO A 242 4.87 -17.16 -8.62
N TYR A 243 4.47 -17.11 -9.90
CA TYR A 243 4.57 -15.90 -10.74
C TYR A 243 3.25 -15.16 -10.93
N ILE A 244 2.14 -15.65 -10.38
CA ILE A 244 0.82 -15.07 -10.60
C ILE A 244 0.68 -13.74 -9.90
N ALA A 245 1.24 -13.59 -8.69
CA ALA A 245 1.16 -12.35 -7.92
C ALA A 245 1.53 -11.12 -8.78
N TYR A 246 0.60 -10.16 -8.87
CA TYR A 246 0.77 -8.90 -9.61
C TYR A 246 1.00 -9.03 -11.12
N ASN A 247 0.84 -10.21 -11.70
CA ASN A 247 0.93 -10.45 -13.14
C ASN A 247 -0.44 -10.82 -13.70
N ASN A 248 -0.70 -10.44 -14.95
CA ASN A 248 -1.96 -10.75 -15.60
C ASN A 248 -1.74 -10.92 -17.10
N SER A 249 -2.44 -11.86 -17.73
CA SER A 249 -2.31 -12.17 -19.16
C SER A 249 -2.88 -11.06 -20.07
N ASN A 250 -3.94 -10.40 -19.65
CA ASN A 250 -4.60 -9.33 -20.41
C ASN A 250 -3.93 -7.97 -20.16
N TYR A 251 -3.59 -7.67 -18.91
CA TYR A 251 -2.89 -6.44 -18.50
C TYR A 251 -1.42 -6.75 -18.26
N THR A 252 -0.65 -7.00 -19.33
CA THR A 252 0.73 -7.52 -19.25
C THR A 252 1.73 -6.60 -18.53
N SER A 253 1.42 -5.31 -18.37
CA SER A 253 2.17 -4.42 -17.47
C SER A 253 2.00 -4.81 -16.00
N GLY A 254 1.06 -5.70 -15.68
CA GLY A 254 0.76 -6.17 -14.35
C GLY A 254 0.05 -5.14 -13.45
N TYR A 255 -0.03 -5.47 -12.18
CA TYR A 255 -0.62 -4.63 -11.12
C TYR A 255 0.36 -3.52 -10.72
N THR A 256 0.66 -2.63 -11.65
CA THR A 256 1.69 -1.59 -11.51
C THR A 256 1.16 -0.21 -11.87
N HIS A 257 1.85 0.83 -11.38
CA HIS A 257 1.71 2.21 -11.82
C HIS A 257 3.10 2.86 -11.96
N HIS A 258 3.38 3.44 -13.14
CA HIS A 258 4.72 3.92 -13.50
C HIS A 258 5.84 2.89 -13.25
N GLY A 259 5.58 1.63 -13.62
CA GLY A 259 6.55 0.54 -13.52
C GLY A 259 6.83 0.01 -12.11
N LYS A 260 6.10 0.49 -11.09
CA LYS A 260 6.20 0.00 -9.71
C LYS A 260 4.92 -0.69 -9.30
N THR A 261 5.04 -1.84 -8.61
CA THR A 261 3.90 -2.57 -8.06
C THR A 261 3.11 -1.71 -7.09
N MET A 262 1.79 -1.65 -7.25
CA MET A 262 0.90 -0.92 -6.35
C MET A 262 0.69 -1.63 -5.00
N GLY A 263 1.00 -2.94 -4.94
CA GLY A 263 1.04 -3.74 -3.72
C GLY A 263 2.42 -3.75 -3.07
N ALA A 264 2.90 -4.95 -2.73
CA ALA A 264 4.15 -5.15 -2.00
C ALA A 264 5.39 -4.67 -2.79
N SER A 265 6.29 -3.95 -2.12
CA SER A 265 7.52 -3.41 -2.73
C SER A 265 8.51 -4.48 -3.19
N ILE A 266 8.40 -5.70 -2.65
CA ILE A 266 9.20 -6.85 -3.07
C ILE A 266 8.69 -7.51 -4.36
N ASP A 267 7.57 -7.03 -4.91
CA ASP A 267 6.92 -7.52 -6.13
C ASP A 267 6.49 -8.99 -6.06
N THR A 268 6.29 -9.63 -7.18
CA THR A 268 5.90 -11.05 -7.31
C THR A 268 6.97 -12.00 -6.77
N ALA A 269 6.61 -13.24 -6.52
CA ALA A 269 7.53 -14.37 -6.30
C ALA A 269 8.67 -14.08 -5.31
N SER A 270 8.40 -13.32 -4.25
CA SER A 270 9.41 -12.79 -3.34
C SER A 270 8.99 -12.92 -1.87
N ARG A 271 9.96 -12.89 -0.96
CA ARG A 271 9.74 -12.97 0.49
C ARG A 271 10.57 -11.94 1.23
N SER A 272 10.05 -11.44 2.33
CA SER A 272 10.85 -10.65 3.27
C SER A 272 10.47 -10.95 4.71
N LEU A 273 11.46 -10.78 5.59
CA LEU A 273 11.29 -10.76 7.04
C LEU A 273 11.99 -9.50 7.56
N SER A 274 11.26 -8.66 8.26
CA SER A 274 11.73 -7.36 8.75
C SER A 274 11.60 -7.27 10.25
N ILE A 275 12.58 -6.67 10.90
CA ILE A 275 12.53 -6.24 12.30
C ILE A 275 12.78 -4.75 12.30
N SER A 276 11.95 -3.99 13.01
CA SER A 276 12.11 -2.55 13.12
C SER A 276 11.77 -2.04 14.51
N ALA A 277 12.32 -0.87 14.83
CA ALA A 277 11.93 -0.16 16.04
C ALA A 277 11.88 1.35 15.81
N GLU A 278 11.05 1.99 16.63
CA GLU A 278 10.92 3.42 16.79
C GLU A 278 11.11 3.76 18.26
N HIS A 279 12.01 4.70 18.57
CA HIS A 279 12.29 5.19 19.93
C HIS A 279 12.01 6.68 19.95
N LYS A 280 11.14 7.13 20.86
CA LYS A 280 10.74 8.55 20.98
C LYS A 280 11.49 9.19 22.14
N PHE A 281 12.54 9.92 21.78
CA PHE A 281 13.27 10.75 22.72
C PHE A 281 12.59 12.13 22.87
N SER A 282 12.98 12.91 23.84
CA SER A 282 12.36 14.22 24.10
C SER A 282 12.53 15.25 22.97
N LYS A 283 13.56 15.14 22.14
CA LYS A 283 13.88 16.09 21.05
C LYS A 283 13.92 15.47 19.66
N HIS A 284 13.87 14.15 19.55
CA HIS A 284 13.94 13.46 18.28
C HIS A 284 13.41 12.04 18.40
N ASP A 285 12.96 11.48 17.30
CA ASP A 285 12.67 10.07 17.17
C ASP A 285 13.84 9.37 16.47
N LEU A 286 14.15 8.17 16.87
CA LEU A 286 15.10 7.27 16.22
C LEU A 286 14.34 6.07 15.66
N LEU A 287 14.49 5.84 14.36
CA LEU A 287 13.90 4.71 13.66
C LEU A 287 14.99 3.84 13.07
N TRP A 288 14.87 2.54 13.20
CA TRP A 288 15.77 1.61 12.52
C TRP A 288 15.02 0.38 12.01
N SER A 289 15.55 -0.24 10.99
CA SER A 289 15.04 -1.51 10.48
C SER A 289 16.14 -2.37 9.88
N ILE A 290 15.95 -3.69 9.99
CA ILE A 290 16.74 -4.72 9.34
C ILE A 290 15.75 -5.63 8.62
N SER A 291 16.01 -5.91 7.34
CA SER A 291 15.16 -6.80 6.56
C SER A 291 16.02 -7.82 5.80
N LYS A 292 15.69 -9.10 5.92
CA LYS A 292 16.15 -10.14 4.99
C LYS A 292 15.16 -10.21 3.85
N VAL A 293 15.65 -10.16 2.61
CA VAL A 293 14.82 -10.12 1.41
C VAL A 293 15.29 -11.19 0.43
N ASN A 294 14.36 -11.97 -0.11
CA ASN A 294 14.57 -12.93 -1.18
C ASN A 294 13.68 -12.52 -2.34
N ILE A 295 14.27 -11.94 -3.38
CA ILE A 295 13.58 -11.48 -4.58
C ILE A 295 13.63 -12.57 -5.64
N ASN A 296 12.52 -12.77 -6.35
CA ASN A 296 12.41 -13.73 -7.45
C ASN A 296 12.91 -15.12 -7.05
N VAL A 297 12.35 -15.69 -6.00
CA VAL A 297 12.79 -16.99 -5.44
C VAL A 297 12.91 -18.10 -6.49
N PRO A 298 11.99 -18.22 -7.49
CA PRO A 298 12.06 -19.24 -8.53
C PRO A 298 12.95 -18.87 -9.74
N SER A 299 13.67 -17.73 -9.74
CA SER A 299 14.50 -17.25 -10.87
C SER A 299 13.74 -17.03 -12.19
N PHE A 300 12.63 -16.33 -12.13
CA PHE A 300 11.82 -16.00 -13.31
C PHE A 300 12.44 -14.86 -14.14
N GLY A 301 12.82 -15.14 -15.41
CA GLY A 301 13.60 -14.23 -16.25
C GLY A 301 12.97 -12.86 -16.54
N SER A 302 11.62 -12.76 -16.56
CA SER A 302 10.88 -11.51 -16.77
C SER A 302 10.40 -10.82 -15.49
N HIS A 303 11.00 -11.14 -14.36
CA HIS A 303 10.67 -10.49 -13.09
C HIS A 303 11.08 -9.00 -13.09
N ARG A 304 10.19 -8.11 -12.65
CA ARG A 304 10.36 -6.64 -12.74
C ARG A 304 11.53 -6.08 -11.91
N LEU A 305 11.94 -6.76 -10.85
CA LEU A 305 13.04 -6.29 -9.99
C LEU A 305 14.38 -6.94 -10.37
N SER A 306 14.40 -8.26 -10.61
CA SER A 306 15.62 -8.98 -10.94
C SER A 306 15.33 -10.21 -11.80
N SER A 307 16.09 -10.39 -12.88
CA SER A 307 15.97 -11.56 -13.78
C SER A 307 16.43 -12.88 -13.13
N LYS A 308 17.10 -12.80 -12.00
CA LYS A 308 17.64 -13.94 -11.25
C LYS A 308 17.16 -13.88 -9.79
N SER A 309 17.19 -15.01 -9.11
CA SER A 309 16.98 -15.06 -7.66
C SER A 309 18.08 -14.28 -6.94
N VAL A 310 17.66 -13.36 -6.07
CA VAL A 310 18.57 -12.51 -5.27
C VAL A 310 18.16 -12.60 -3.81
N SER A 311 19.14 -12.84 -2.93
CA SER A 311 18.96 -12.83 -1.48
C SER A 311 19.93 -11.86 -0.83
N GLY A 312 19.46 -11.12 0.17
CA GLY A 312 20.32 -10.17 0.89
C GLY A 312 19.62 -9.47 2.02
N TYR A 313 20.33 -8.49 2.59
CA TYR A 313 19.83 -7.69 3.72
C TYR A 313 19.75 -6.23 3.33
N ASN A 314 18.73 -5.58 3.88
CA ASN A 314 18.56 -4.12 3.89
C ASN A 314 18.65 -3.63 5.32
N PHE A 315 19.27 -2.47 5.50
CA PHE A 315 19.36 -1.79 6.79
C PHE A 315 18.91 -0.35 6.61
N SER A 316 18.17 0.18 7.56
CA SER A 316 17.89 1.61 7.61
C SER A 316 18.01 2.14 9.02
N VAL A 317 18.53 3.37 9.12
CA VAL A 317 18.51 4.19 10.35
C VAL A 317 18.06 5.57 9.96
N GLY A 318 17.13 6.12 10.70
CA GLY A 318 16.62 7.46 10.48
C GLY A 318 16.35 8.18 11.78
N THR A 319 16.36 9.48 11.73
CA THR A 319 15.98 10.35 12.85
C THR A 319 15.04 11.43 12.37
N LYS A 320 14.14 11.82 13.26
CA LYS A 320 13.16 12.86 13.05
C LYS A 320 13.30 13.87 14.20
N PHE A 321 13.58 15.10 13.90
CA PHE A 321 13.69 16.22 14.84
C PHE A 321 12.53 17.17 14.66
N ASP A 322 11.84 17.50 15.74
CA ASP A 322 10.85 18.56 15.77
C ASP A 322 11.54 19.91 16.10
N LEU A 323 11.52 20.84 15.18
CA LEU A 323 12.17 22.15 15.24
C LEU A 323 11.10 23.24 15.26
N ALA A 324 10.44 23.47 16.39
CA ALA A 324 9.38 24.47 16.56
C ALA A 324 8.28 24.39 15.46
N SER A 325 8.42 25.13 14.36
CA SER A 325 7.49 25.13 13.21
C SER A 325 7.94 24.23 12.05
N SER A 326 8.99 23.44 12.25
CA SER A 326 9.59 22.63 11.16
C SER A 326 9.93 21.23 11.67
N GLU A 327 9.94 20.27 10.78
CA GLU A 327 10.34 18.91 11.03
C GLU A 327 11.50 18.53 10.11
N LEU A 328 12.62 18.12 10.67
CA LEU A 328 13.77 17.60 9.95
C LEU A 328 13.82 16.10 10.05
N THR A 329 13.71 15.40 8.93
CA THR A 329 13.88 13.96 8.87
C THR A 329 15.12 13.62 8.08
N SER A 330 15.99 12.76 8.64
CA SER A 330 17.11 12.17 7.91
C SER A 330 17.04 10.66 7.98
N ARG A 331 17.42 9.97 6.89
CA ARG A 331 17.47 8.51 6.84
C ARG A 331 18.63 8.04 6.00
N ILE A 332 19.40 7.11 6.53
CA ILE A 332 20.39 6.32 5.82
C ILE A 332 19.77 4.95 5.53
N TYR A 333 19.84 4.53 4.30
CA TYR A 333 19.38 3.22 3.84
C TYR A 333 20.52 2.50 3.12
N TYR A 334 20.79 1.27 3.51
CA TYR A 334 21.75 0.40 2.86
C TYR A 334 21.04 -0.79 2.22
N GLN A 335 21.24 -0.97 0.92
CA GLN A 335 20.81 -2.14 0.18
C GLN A 335 22.00 -3.07 -0.05
N GLY A 336 21.96 -4.28 0.52
CA GLY A 336 23.08 -5.23 0.49
C GLY A 336 23.22 -6.03 -0.82
N PHE A 337 22.32 -5.82 -1.80
CA PHE A 337 22.27 -6.53 -3.07
C PHE A 337 21.90 -5.60 -4.23
N ALA A 338 22.20 -6.03 -5.45
CA ALA A 338 21.79 -5.32 -6.67
C ALA A 338 20.53 -5.99 -7.26
N LEU A 339 19.73 -5.19 -7.96
CA LEU A 339 18.55 -5.63 -8.72
C LEU A 339 18.75 -5.21 -10.17
N ASP A 340 19.03 -6.17 -11.04
CA ASP A 340 19.47 -5.94 -12.43
C ASP A 340 18.34 -5.35 -13.29
N THR A 341 17.15 -5.91 -13.27
CA THR A 341 16.00 -5.43 -14.06
C THR A 341 15.55 -4.04 -13.59
N ALA A 342 15.48 -3.81 -12.28
CA ALA A 342 15.16 -2.51 -11.70
C ALA A 342 16.33 -1.51 -11.76
N LYS A 343 17.49 -1.90 -12.26
CA LYS A 343 18.72 -1.07 -12.35
C LYS A 343 19.14 -0.46 -11.00
N GLN A 344 18.86 -1.15 -9.91
CA GLN A 344 19.24 -0.71 -8.57
C GLN A 344 20.56 -1.34 -8.16
N LYS A 345 21.52 -0.50 -7.78
CA LYS A 345 22.84 -0.94 -7.32
C LYS A 345 22.83 -1.22 -5.82
N LYS A 346 23.65 -2.17 -5.37
CA LYS A 346 24.04 -2.32 -3.97
C LYS A 346 24.70 -1.02 -3.48
N GLY A 347 24.41 -0.58 -2.26
CA GLY A 347 25.05 0.60 -1.69
C GLY A 347 24.20 1.35 -0.69
N LEU A 348 24.72 2.49 -0.28
CA LEU A 348 24.09 3.45 0.64
C LEU A 348 23.28 4.50 -0.13
N LYS A 349 22.14 4.86 0.46
CA LYS A 349 21.31 6.01 0.05
C LYS A 349 21.08 6.87 1.28
N LEU A 350 21.24 8.19 1.12
CA LEU A 350 20.93 9.19 2.14
C LEU A 350 19.70 9.96 1.68
N SER A 351 18.75 10.15 2.58
CA SER A 351 17.58 11.00 2.39
C SER A 351 17.55 12.03 3.53
N VAL A 352 17.38 13.29 3.19
CA VAL A 352 17.17 14.37 4.16
C VAL A 352 15.96 15.16 3.67
N SER A 353 15.00 15.41 4.54
CA SER A 353 13.83 16.25 4.25
C SER A 353 13.60 17.24 5.39
N LEU A 354 13.28 18.46 5.02
CA LEU A 354 12.83 19.51 5.93
C LEU A 354 11.41 19.89 5.52
N SER A 355 10.45 19.73 6.43
CA SER A 355 9.09 20.21 6.25
C SER A 355 8.81 21.35 7.22
N LYS A 356 8.08 22.37 6.78
CA LYS A 356 7.67 23.51 7.58
C LYS A 356 6.16 23.68 7.48
N GLN A 357 5.52 23.84 8.62
CA GLN A 357 4.11 24.23 8.68
C GLN A 357 4.03 25.76 8.83
N PHE A 358 3.19 26.38 8.04
CA PHE A 358 2.96 27.83 8.04
C PHE A 358 1.62 28.16 8.70
#